data_8d1f974f61dcda44ac8837b3dc4109e7
#
_entry.id   8d1f974f61dcda44ac8837b3dc4109e7
#
_cell.length_a   1.000
_cell.length_b   1.000
_cell.length_c   1.000
_cell.angle_alpha   90.00
_cell.angle_beta   90.00
_cell.angle_gamma   90.00
#
_symmetry.space_group_name_H-M   'P 1'
#
loop_
_entity.id
_entity.type
_entity.pdbx_description
1 polymer ?
#
loop_
_entity_poly.entity_id
_entity_poly.type
_entity_poly.pdbx_seq_one_letter_code
_entity_poly.pdbx_strand_id
1 'polypeptide(L)'
;MFGSNWTVKYADTIETDEGGFQVGLTDYVNRVICVATKDSNGKPLPKEEVELTKLHELTHCILGTGMYGELSSTEPLVEWIARCIYSLRQQKMIK
;
A
#
# COMPACT_ATOMS: atom_id res chain seq x y z
N MET A 1 -2.62 3.80 -14.30
CA MET A 1 -2.42 2.38 -14.01
C MET A 1 -3.69 1.65 -14.42
N PHE A 2 -3.58 0.62 -15.22
CA PHE A 2 -4.71 -0.21 -15.69
C PHE A 2 -5.84 0.58 -16.37
N GLY A 3 -5.46 1.57 -17.21
CA GLY A 3 -6.42 2.40 -17.91
C GLY A 3 -7.14 3.42 -17.05
N SER A 4 -6.84 3.46 -15.76
CA SER A 4 -7.43 4.39 -14.80
C SER A 4 -6.33 5.22 -14.15
N ASN A 5 -6.68 6.45 -13.78
CA ASN A 5 -5.75 7.31 -13.06
C ASN A 5 -5.86 7.03 -11.56
N TRP A 6 -4.79 6.58 -10.98
CA TRP A 6 -4.67 6.36 -9.53
C TRP A 6 -3.70 7.36 -8.95
N THR A 7 -3.96 7.77 -7.71
CA THR A 7 -3.13 8.74 -7.00
C THR A 7 -2.61 8.12 -5.71
N VAL A 8 -1.32 8.30 -5.43
CA VAL A 8 -0.74 7.94 -4.14
C VAL A 8 -0.65 9.22 -3.32
N LYS A 9 -1.25 9.21 -2.13
CA LYS A 9 -1.22 10.33 -1.20
C LYS A 9 -0.54 9.90 0.09
N TYR A 10 0.24 10.81 0.64
CA TYR A 10 0.90 10.59 1.92
C TYR A 10 0.23 11.46 2.98
N ALA A 11 -0.01 10.88 4.14
CA ALA A 11 -0.58 11.58 5.28
C ALA A 11 0.25 11.28 6.52
N ASP A 12 0.20 12.15 7.52
CA ASP A 12 0.91 11.89 8.77
C ASP A 12 0.43 10.59 9.39
N THR A 13 -0.89 10.46 9.55
CA THR A 13 -1.52 9.25 10.09
C THR A 13 -2.83 8.99 9.35
N ILE A 14 -3.29 7.75 9.41
CA ILE A 14 -4.58 7.35 8.84
C ILE A 14 -5.38 6.70 9.96
N GLU A 15 -6.54 7.27 10.28
CA GLU A 15 -7.44 6.71 11.29
C GLU A 15 -8.41 5.72 10.67
N THR A 16 -8.74 4.66 11.41
CA THR A 16 -9.80 3.74 11.03
C THR A 16 -11.13 4.24 11.59
N ASP A 17 -12.24 3.74 11.04
CA ASP A 17 -13.58 4.09 11.50
C ASP A 17 -13.81 3.72 12.96
N GLU A 18 -13.02 2.78 13.48
CA GLU A 18 -13.12 2.31 14.86
C GLU A 18 -12.23 3.10 15.83
N GLY A 19 -11.60 4.17 15.37
CA GLY A 19 -10.75 5.01 16.19
C GLY A 19 -9.30 4.53 16.32
N GLY A 20 -8.93 3.46 15.58
CA GLY A 20 -7.56 2.98 15.54
C GLY A 20 -6.75 3.67 14.44
N PHE A 21 -5.55 3.16 14.21
CA PHE A 21 -4.66 3.68 13.18
C PHE A 21 -4.27 2.57 12.21
N GLN A 22 -4.05 2.94 10.97
CA GLN A 22 -3.50 2.03 9.96
C GLN A 22 -2.41 2.74 9.18
N VAL A 23 -1.50 1.97 8.57
CA VAL A 23 -0.36 2.54 7.85
C VAL A 23 -0.63 2.72 6.37
N GLY A 24 -1.66 2.07 5.84
CA GLY A 24 -2.02 2.19 4.44
C GLY A 24 -3.49 1.93 4.20
N LEU A 25 -4.00 2.48 3.10
CA LEU A 25 -5.40 2.33 2.71
C LEU A 25 -5.50 2.41 1.19
N THR A 26 -6.26 1.47 0.60
CA THR A 26 -6.61 1.51 -0.82
C THR A 26 -8.08 1.86 -0.96
N ASP A 27 -8.36 3.00 -1.58
CA ASP A 27 -9.73 3.47 -1.85
C ASP A 27 -10.04 3.24 -3.33
N TYR A 28 -10.82 2.19 -3.60
CA TYR A 28 -11.17 1.82 -4.97
C TYR A 28 -12.18 2.79 -5.60
N VAL A 29 -13.00 3.42 -4.79
CA VAL A 29 -14.03 4.35 -5.28
C VAL A 29 -13.38 5.61 -5.83
N ASN A 30 -12.49 6.20 -5.07
CA ASN A 30 -11.81 7.43 -5.44
C ASN A 30 -10.47 7.20 -6.15
N ARG A 31 -10.05 5.95 -6.27
CA ARG A 31 -8.80 5.55 -6.93
C ARG A 31 -7.58 6.22 -6.27
N VAL A 32 -7.55 6.12 -4.95
CA VAL A 32 -6.48 6.72 -4.14
C VAL A 32 -5.86 5.65 -3.25
N ILE A 33 -4.55 5.68 -3.17
CA ILE A 33 -3.80 4.89 -2.21
C ILE A 33 -3.23 5.89 -1.21
N CYS A 34 -3.55 5.71 0.06
CA CYS A 34 -3.03 6.55 1.14
C CYS A 34 -1.96 5.79 1.91
N VAL A 35 -0.87 6.47 2.23
CA VAL A 35 0.25 5.88 2.97
C VAL A 35 0.59 6.80 4.13
N ALA A 36 0.61 6.27 5.35
CA ALA A 36 1.00 7.03 6.53
C ALA A 36 2.52 7.17 6.59
N THR A 37 2.98 8.33 7.01
CA THR A 37 4.41 8.61 7.18
C THR A 37 4.86 8.63 8.63
N LYS A 38 3.89 8.60 9.57
CA LYS A 38 4.16 8.60 11.01
C LYS A 38 3.39 7.51 11.70
N ASP A 39 3.89 7.07 12.85
CA ASP A 39 3.17 6.10 13.68
C ASP A 39 2.10 6.82 14.52
N SER A 40 1.36 6.04 15.34
CA SER A 40 0.27 6.58 16.17
C SER A 40 0.76 7.57 17.22
N ASN A 41 2.05 7.59 17.51
CA ASN A 41 2.67 8.52 18.47
C ASN A 41 3.25 9.76 17.79
N GLY A 42 3.08 9.90 16.48
CA GLY A 42 3.58 11.02 15.73
C GLY A 42 5.04 10.93 15.34
N LYS A 43 5.67 9.78 15.54
CA LYS A 43 7.08 9.58 15.15
C LYS A 43 7.16 9.18 13.68
N PRO A 44 8.13 9.72 12.93
CA PRO A 44 8.30 9.33 11.54
C PRO A 44 8.57 7.84 11.40
N LEU A 45 7.87 7.21 10.45
CA LEU A 45 8.13 5.81 10.10
C LEU A 45 9.41 5.71 9.27
N PRO A 46 10.16 4.61 9.41
CA PRO A 46 11.32 4.40 8.54
C PRO A 46 10.92 4.46 7.07
N LYS A 47 11.81 4.98 6.25
CA LYS A 47 11.59 5.12 4.82
C LYS A 47 11.25 3.79 4.15
N GLU A 48 11.92 2.73 4.57
CA GLU A 48 11.68 1.38 4.10
C GLU A 48 10.26 0.93 4.39
N GLU A 49 9.75 1.23 5.59
CA GLU A 49 8.40 0.84 5.98
C GLU A 49 7.34 1.59 5.16
N VAL A 50 7.55 2.88 4.92
CA VAL A 50 6.66 3.67 4.08
C VAL A 50 6.61 3.09 2.67
N GLU A 51 7.77 2.74 2.11
CA GLU A 51 7.84 2.17 0.76
C GLU A 51 7.18 0.80 0.69
N LEU A 52 7.41 -0.06 1.68
CA LEU A 52 6.76 -1.37 1.74
C LEU A 52 5.23 -1.24 1.86
N THR A 53 4.76 -0.30 2.66
CA THR A 53 3.33 -0.04 2.79
C THR A 53 2.73 0.39 1.45
N LYS A 54 3.40 1.29 0.75
CA LYS A 54 2.94 1.72 -0.57
C LYS A 54 2.83 0.53 -1.52
N LEU A 55 3.83 -0.33 -1.55
CA LEU A 55 3.82 -1.52 -2.41
C LEU A 55 2.74 -2.51 -2.00
N HIS A 56 2.48 -2.65 -0.70
CA HIS A 56 1.40 -3.48 -0.17
C HIS A 56 0.04 -2.98 -0.71
N GLU A 57 -0.23 -1.68 -0.61
CA GLU A 57 -1.48 -1.11 -1.09
C GLU A 57 -1.59 -1.17 -2.62
N LEU A 58 -0.47 -0.96 -3.33
CA LEU A 58 -0.45 -1.12 -4.78
C LEU A 58 -0.76 -2.56 -5.19
N THR A 59 -0.30 -3.54 -4.42
CA THR A 59 -0.59 -4.95 -4.68
C THR A 59 -2.09 -5.22 -4.52
N HIS A 60 -2.72 -4.68 -3.47
CA HIS A 60 -4.18 -4.74 -3.32
C HIS A 60 -4.88 -4.15 -4.54
N CYS A 61 -4.40 -3.01 -5.01
CA CYS A 61 -4.97 -2.35 -6.18
C CYS A 61 -4.86 -3.23 -7.42
N ILE A 62 -3.69 -3.83 -7.66
CA ILE A 62 -3.47 -4.69 -8.82
C ILE A 62 -4.41 -5.89 -8.78
N LEU A 63 -4.47 -6.59 -7.66
CA LEU A 63 -5.29 -7.78 -7.53
C LEU A 63 -6.78 -7.44 -7.54
N GLY A 64 -7.16 -6.35 -6.91
CA GLY A 64 -8.57 -5.96 -6.79
C GLY A 64 -9.16 -5.39 -8.07
N THR A 65 -8.34 -4.76 -8.93
CA THR A 65 -8.83 -4.20 -10.19
C THR A 65 -8.74 -5.20 -11.34
N GLY A 66 -8.03 -6.31 -11.14
CA GLY A 66 -7.96 -7.39 -12.12
C GLY A 66 -9.03 -8.44 -11.86
N MET A 67 -8.76 -9.67 -12.30
CA MET A 67 -9.68 -10.80 -12.12
C MET A 67 -9.40 -11.57 -10.82
N TYR A 68 -8.61 -11.00 -9.93
CA TYR A 68 -8.08 -11.69 -8.76
C TYR A 68 -8.51 -11.04 -7.45
N GLY A 69 -9.77 -10.52 -7.41
CA GLY A 69 -10.26 -9.82 -6.21
C GLY A 69 -10.22 -10.66 -4.94
N GLU A 70 -10.47 -11.97 -5.05
CA GLU A 70 -10.39 -12.86 -3.89
C GLU A 70 -8.96 -12.94 -3.33
N LEU A 71 -7.95 -12.91 -4.20
CA LEU A 71 -6.56 -12.95 -3.78
C LEU A 71 -6.14 -11.64 -3.09
N SER A 72 -6.80 -10.53 -3.43
CA SER A 72 -6.53 -9.25 -2.79
C SER A 72 -6.84 -9.28 -1.29
N SER A 73 -7.76 -10.13 -0.85
CA SER A 73 -8.08 -10.26 0.57
C SER A 73 -7.15 -11.23 1.31
N THR A 74 -6.23 -11.88 0.61
CA THR A 74 -5.27 -12.81 1.19
C THR A 74 -4.02 -12.02 1.61
N GLU A 75 -4.02 -11.51 2.85
CA GLU A 75 -2.94 -10.63 3.34
C GLU A 75 -1.54 -11.24 3.25
N PRO A 76 -1.31 -12.52 3.59
CA PRO A 76 0.04 -13.07 3.44
C PRO A 76 0.55 -13.05 2.00
N LEU A 77 -0.32 -13.28 1.02
CA LEU A 77 0.05 -13.22 -0.40
C LEU A 77 0.39 -11.79 -0.82
N VAL A 78 -0.44 -10.84 -0.40
CA VAL A 78 -0.22 -9.42 -0.70
C VAL A 78 1.12 -8.96 -0.13
N GLU A 79 1.40 -9.31 1.13
CA GLU A 79 2.65 -8.95 1.78
C GLU A 79 3.85 -9.59 1.08
N TRP A 80 3.74 -10.86 0.69
CA TRP A 80 4.81 -11.55 -0.02
C TRP A 80 5.13 -10.87 -1.35
N ILE A 81 4.09 -10.52 -2.12
CA ILE A 81 4.28 -9.86 -3.42
C ILE A 81 4.93 -8.48 -3.22
N ALA A 82 4.46 -7.71 -2.24
CA ALA A 82 5.02 -6.39 -1.95
C ALA A 82 6.51 -6.48 -1.60
N ARG A 83 6.88 -7.47 -0.78
CA ARG A 83 8.27 -7.66 -0.39
C ARG A 83 9.14 -8.12 -1.57
N CYS A 84 8.59 -8.95 -2.45
CA CYS A 84 9.29 -9.36 -3.67
C CYS A 84 9.58 -8.16 -4.56
N ILE A 85 8.59 -7.28 -4.77
CA ILE A 85 8.78 -6.08 -5.59
C ILE A 85 9.83 -5.18 -4.96
N TYR A 86 9.74 -4.96 -3.65
CA TYR A 86 10.72 -4.16 -2.93
C TYR A 86 12.14 -4.70 -3.13
N SER A 87 12.32 -6.01 -2.93
CA SER A 87 13.61 -6.66 -3.09
C SER A 87 14.17 -6.51 -4.50
N LEU A 88 13.32 -6.70 -5.52
CA LEU A 88 13.73 -6.55 -6.91
C LEU A 88 14.16 -5.11 -7.23
N ARG A 89 13.48 -4.12 -6.67
CA ARG A 89 13.85 -2.72 -6.85
C ARG A 89 15.16 -2.40 -6.16
N GLN A 90 15.40 -2.93 -4.97
CA GLN A 90 16.67 -2.74 -4.26
C GLN A 90 17.83 -3.35 -5.02
N GLN A 91 17.59 -4.46 -5.71
CA GLN A 91 18.60 -5.11 -6.54
C GLN A 91 18.71 -4.50 -7.93
N LYS A 92 17.92 -3.46 -8.21
CA LYS A 92 17.87 -2.76 -9.50
C LYS A 92 17.46 -3.66 -10.66
N MET A 93 16.71 -4.71 -10.37
CA MET A 93 16.18 -5.61 -11.40
C MET A 93 14.91 -5.05 -12.04
N ILE A 94 14.21 -4.15 -11.33
CA ILE A 94 13.09 -3.36 -11.83
C ILE A 94 13.22 -1.94 -11.32
N LYS A 95 12.49 -1.02 -11.96
CA LYS A 95 12.52 0.40 -11.57
C LYS A 95 11.37 0.78 -10.66
#